data_f979c40fe08168cf21265b8b3f15919d
#
_entry.id   f979c40fe08168cf21265b8b3f15919d
#
_cell.length_a   1.000
_cell.length_b   1.000
_cell.length_c   1.000
_cell.angle_alpha   90.00
_cell.angle_beta   90.00
_cell.angle_gamma   90.00
#
_symmetry.space_group_name_H-M   'P 1'
#
loop_
_entity.id
_entity.type
_entity.pdbx_description
1 polymer ?
#
loop_
_entity_poly.entity_id
_entity_poly.type
_entity_poly.pdbx_seq_one_letter_code
_entity_poly.pdbx_strand_id
1 'polypeptide(L)'
;SYLRGEQKDGTANRGGQDFGSTLVLEIKDTGSGITTCFGVLFEISRADTDINGKYTFFSHSGSMPEDEYLEEGGIPYSRGRMKKLCEARKSSPDNRGRGEVNRLYPSRESYVNTLYEVILGSVDAQRLMTMEKSAIALRMTNGTGQFIRDYMFPKSKEDTVSTISDQLGAYREIKERVEDLENRIHLLDEISRQNLALQTTRADKIHVEQVLKYIDIESFKTKIEA
;
A
#
# COMPACT_ATOMS: atom_id res chain seq x y z
N SER A 1 20.25 14.22 -22.90
CA SER A 1 19.33 13.65 -21.89
C SER A 1 20.13 13.07 -20.74
N TYR A 2 19.71 13.32 -19.50
CA TYR A 2 20.41 12.82 -18.30
C TYR A 2 20.55 11.29 -18.30
N LEU A 3 19.55 10.57 -18.78
CA LEU A 3 19.54 9.12 -18.86
C LEU A 3 20.61 8.57 -19.85
N ARG A 4 20.87 9.27 -20.93
CA ARG A 4 21.92 8.87 -21.88
C ARG A 4 23.30 9.37 -21.51
N GLY A 5 23.43 10.21 -20.48
CA GLY A 5 24.69 10.81 -20.07
C GLY A 5 25.24 11.74 -21.16
N GLU A 6 24.36 12.57 -21.74
CA GLU A 6 24.78 13.57 -22.74
C GLU A 6 25.70 14.59 -22.11
N GLN A 7 26.81 14.82 -22.75
CA GLN A 7 27.81 15.80 -22.37
C GLN A 7 27.59 17.12 -23.12
N LYS A 8 28.24 18.18 -22.69
CA LYS A 8 28.11 19.51 -23.29
C LYS A 8 28.60 19.58 -24.74
N ASP A 9 29.44 18.65 -25.13
CA ASP A 9 29.98 18.51 -26.50
C ASP A 9 29.04 17.73 -27.45
N GLY A 10 27.86 17.33 -26.97
CA GLY A 10 26.92 16.55 -27.77
C GLY A 10 27.19 15.04 -27.79
N THR A 11 28.23 14.56 -27.14
CA THR A 11 28.47 13.12 -26.98
C THR A 11 27.58 12.55 -25.89
N ALA A 12 27.24 11.28 -25.99
CA ALA A 12 26.48 10.58 -24.97
C ALA A 12 27.11 9.24 -24.63
N ASN A 13 27.26 8.96 -23.33
CA ASN A 13 27.87 7.71 -22.85
C ASN A 13 27.09 6.46 -23.29
N ARG A 14 25.79 6.60 -23.48
CA ARG A 14 24.87 5.53 -23.94
C ARG A 14 24.20 5.89 -25.28
N GLY A 15 24.91 6.61 -26.12
CA GLY A 15 24.47 6.99 -27.47
C GLY A 15 24.35 5.76 -28.37
N GLY A 16 23.21 5.64 -29.05
CA GLY A 16 23.03 4.61 -30.06
C GLY A 16 22.89 3.17 -29.55
N GLN A 17 22.62 2.95 -28.28
CA GLN A 17 22.39 1.64 -27.67
C GLN A 17 21.00 1.55 -27.05
N ASP A 18 20.42 0.35 -27.06
CA ASP A 18 19.29 0.01 -26.21
C ASP A 18 19.79 -0.11 -24.76
N PHE A 19 19.06 0.48 -23.82
CA PHE A 19 19.42 0.32 -22.42
C PHE A 19 18.19 0.38 -21.52
N GLY A 20 18.27 -0.32 -20.39
CA GLY A 20 17.35 -0.20 -19.29
C GLY A 20 17.99 0.51 -18.09
N SER A 21 17.18 1.05 -17.24
CA SER A 21 17.61 1.60 -15.96
C SER A 21 16.48 1.50 -14.95
N THR A 22 16.80 1.07 -13.75
CA THR A 22 15.81 0.99 -12.65
C THR A 22 16.26 1.92 -11.54
N LEU A 23 15.36 2.80 -11.11
CA LEU A 23 15.55 3.65 -9.93
C LEU A 23 14.57 3.20 -8.87
N VAL A 24 15.05 2.89 -7.66
CA VAL A 24 14.22 2.37 -6.58
C VAL A 24 14.50 3.11 -5.29
N LEU A 25 13.43 3.35 -4.55
CA LEU A 25 13.41 3.85 -3.19
C LEU A 25 12.87 2.75 -2.28
N GLU A 26 13.70 2.23 -1.39
CA GLU A 26 13.27 1.32 -0.35
C GLU A 26 12.89 2.11 0.90
N ILE A 27 11.65 1.93 1.36
CA ILE A 27 11.08 2.61 2.51
C ILE A 27 10.77 1.56 3.58
N LYS A 28 11.38 1.71 4.74
CA LYS A 28 11.11 0.87 5.90
C LYS A 28 10.33 1.66 6.95
N ASP A 29 9.16 1.17 7.29
CA ASP A 29 8.39 1.69 8.41
C ASP A 29 8.99 1.16 9.72
N THR A 30 9.52 2.05 10.53
CA THR A 30 10.15 1.70 11.81
C THR A 30 9.17 1.20 12.87
N GLY A 31 7.89 1.57 12.77
CA GLY A 31 6.85 1.13 13.71
C GLY A 31 6.36 -0.28 13.44
N SER A 32 6.04 -0.58 12.19
CA SER A 32 5.54 -1.91 11.78
C SER A 32 6.64 -2.87 11.33
N GLY A 33 7.85 -2.38 11.05
CA GLY A 33 8.94 -3.14 10.45
C GLY A 33 8.74 -3.49 8.98
N ILE A 34 7.64 -3.04 8.35
CA ILE A 34 7.31 -3.37 6.97
C ILE A 34 8.17 -2.55 6.03
N THR A 35 8.75 -3.23 5.04
CA THR A 35 9.52 -2.62 3.98
C THR A 35 8.72 -2.60 2.69
N THR A 36 8.82 -1.52 1.91
CA THR A 36 8.15 -1.35 0.62
C THR A 36 9.10 -0.67 -0.34
N CYS A 37 9.21 -1.20 -1.55
CA CYS A 37 9.98 -0.61 -2.63
C CYS A 37 9.06 0.15 -3.59
N PHE A 38 9.45 1.36 -3.92
CA PHE A 38 8.84 2.22 -4.93
C PHE A 38 9.87 2.54 -6.00
N GLY A 39 9.53 2.40 -7.26
CA GLY A 39 10.51 2.61 -8.29
C GLY A 39 9.94 3.01 -9.64
N VAL A 40 10.87 3.33 -10.52
CA VAL A 40 10.62 3.58 -11.93
C VAL A 40 11.60 2.78 -12.76
N LEU A 41 11.06 2.07 -13.74
CA LEU A 41 11.79 1.31 -14.74
C LEU A 41 11.79 2.10 -16.04
N PHE A 42 12.95 2.29 -16.63
CA PHE A 42 13.16 2.91 -17.93
C PHE A 42 13.56 1.84 -18.95
N GLU A 43 12.89 1.79 -20.08
CA GLU A 43 13.22 0.93 -21.22
C GLU A 43 13.38 1.83 -22.44
N ILE A 44 14.62 2.09 -22.81
CA ILE A 44 14.98 3.05 -23.86
C ILE A 44 15.60 2.28 -25.04
N SER A 45 14.95 2.37 -26.18
CA SER A 45 15.47 1.83 -27.43
C SER A 45 16.43 2.81 -28.08
N ARG A 46 17.34 2.27 -28.91
CA ARG A 46 18.27 3.03 -29.74
C ARG A 46 17.61 4.12 -30.56
N ALA A 47 16.40 3.84 -31.06
CA ALA A 47 15.65 4.76 -31.91
C ALA A 47 14.93 5.86 -31.13
N ASP A 48 14.85 5.75 -29.79
CA ASP A 48 14.11 6.69 -28.97
C ASP A 48 14.92 7.99 -28.78
N THR A 49 14.33 9.09 -29.22
CA THR A 49 14.89 10.44 -29.03
C THR A 49 14.35 11.11 -27.77
N ASP A 50 13.22 10.61 -27.25
CA ASP A 50 12.55 11.12 -26.06
C ASP A 50 12.29 9.96 -25.05
N ILE A 51 12.25 10.31 -23.78
CA ILE A 51 11.97 9.39 -22.65
C ILE A 51 10.48 9.35 -22.32
N ASN A 52 9.66 10.20 -22.94
CA ASN A 52 8.23 10.26 -22.66
C ASN A 52 7.54 8.94 -23.02
N GLY A 53 6.84 8.37 -22.04
CA GLY A 53 6.17 7.07 -22.20
C GLY A 53 7.09 5.84 -22.19
N LYS A 54 8.41 6.02 -22.00
CA LYS A 54 9.41 4.95 -21.94
C LYS A 54 9.78 4.56 -20.50
N TYR A 55 8.89 4.84 -19.57
CA TYR A 55 9.07 4.50 -18.17
C TYR A 55 7.80 3.84 -17.62
N THR A 56 8.00 3.01 -16.64
CA THR A 56 6.92 2.32 -15.92
C THR A 56 7.15 2.48 -14.43
N PHE A 57 6.17 3.04 -13.74
CA PHE A 57 6.19 3.12 -12.28
C PHE A 57 5.73 1.80 -11.68
N PHE A 58 6.38 1.39 -10.60
CA PHE A 58 6.03 0.17 -9.88
C PHE A 58 6.20 0.34 -8.38
N SER A 59 5.56 -0.54 -7.64
CA SER A 59 5.86 -0.78 -6.23
C SER A 59 5.66 -2.24 -5.87
N HIS A 60 6.35 -2.69 -4.84
CA HIS A 60 6.14 -4.00 -4.25
C HIS A 60 6.47 -4.01 -2.76
N SER A 61 5.88 -4.95 -2.03
CA SER A 61 6.18 -5.22 -0.63
C SER A 61 7.51 -5.98 -0.47
N GLY A 62 8.13 -5.84 0.69
CA GLY A 62 9.42 -6.43 1.01
C GLY A 62 10.60 -5.64 0.48
N SER A 63 11.79 -6.06 0.86
CA SER A 63 13.05 -5.43 0.45
C SER A 63 13.36 -5.65 -1.03
N MET A 64 14.31 -4.89 -1.51
CA MET A 64 14.90 -5.08 -2.84
C MET A 64 15.31 -6.55 -3.03
N PRO A 65 15.06 -7.16 -4.19
CA PRO A 65 15.48 -8.52 -4.48
C PRO A 65 17.03 -8.64 -4.53
N GLU A 66 17.55 -9.83 -4.24
CA GLU A 66 18.99 -10.08 -4.19
C GLU A 66 19.70 -9.86 -5.55
N ASP A 67 18.98 -10.00 -6.64
CA ASP A 67 19.46 -9.73 -8.00
C ASP A 67 19.45 -8.24 -8.39
N GLU A 68 19.08 -7.35 -7.46
CA GLU A 68 19.05 -5.89 -7.66
C GLU A 68 18.26 -5.45 -8.91
N TYR A 69 17.20 -6.20 -9.27
CA TYR A 69 16.40 -6.05 -10.50
C TYR A 69 17.20 -6.27 -11.79
N LEU A 70 18.22 -7.11 -11.73
CA LEU A 70 19.02 -7.51 -12.87
C LEU A 70 18.75 -8.99 -13.21
N GLU A 71 18.65 -9.31 -14.48
CA GLU A 71 18.64 -10.68 -14.99
C GLU A 71 20.08 -11.19 -15.18
N GLU A 72 20.23 -12.49 -15.47
CA GLU A 72 21.52 -13.08 -15.80
C GLU A 72 22.22 -12.26 -16.92
N GLY A 73 23.48 -11.88 -16.68
CA GLY A 73 24.23 -11.01 -17.58
C GLY A 73 24.14 -9.52 -17.29
N GLY A 74 23.50 -9.11 -16.18
CA GLY A 74 23.43 -7.71 -15.75
C GLY A 74 22.43 -6.88 -16.56
N ILE A 75 21.45 -7.53 -17.19
CA ILE A 75 20.40 -6.88 -17.96
C ILE A 75 19.29 -6.43 -17.00
N PRO A 76 18.90 -5.15 -16.97
CA PRO A 76 17.78 -4.69 -16.13
C PRO A 76 16.47 -5.42 -16.45
N TYR A 77 15.66 -5.63 -15.43
CA TYR A 77 14.34 -6.24 -15.59
C TYR A 77 13.54 -5.52 -16.67
N SER A 78 12.88 -6.33 -17.51
CA SER A 78 11.83 -5.85 -18.41
C SER A 78 10.54 -5.55 -17.63
N ARG A 79 9.64 -4.75 -18.22
CA ARG A 79 8.29 -4.52 -17.67
C ARG A 79 7.55 -5.82 -17.36
N GLY A 80 7.71 -6.84 -18.21
CA GLY A 80 7.08 -8.16 -18.02
C GLY A 80 7.64 -8.88 -16.79
N ARG A 81 8.94 -8.82 -16.57
CA ARG A 81 9.59 -9.41 -15.40
C ARG A 81 9.20 -8.68 -14.13
N MET A 82 9.19 -7.34 -14.15
CA MET A 82 8.75 -6.52 -13.03
C MET A 82 7.30 -6.82 -12.64
N LYS A 83 6.40 -7.00 -13.61
CA LYS A 83 5.02 -7.39 -13.36
C LYS A 83 4.93 -8.74 -12.61
N LYS A 84 5.71 -9.74 -13.06
CA LYS A 84 5.77 -11.06 -12.39
C LYS A 84 6.28 -10.94 -10.95
N LEU A 85 7.29 -10.12 -10.70
CA LEU A 85 7.78 -9.83 -9.34
C LEU A 85 6.67 -9.24 -8.46
N CYS A 86 5.97 -8.22 -8.94
CA CYS A 86 4.86 -7.60 -8.21
C CYS A 86 3.75 -8.63 -7.92
N GLU A 87 3.40 -9.48 -8.86
CA GLU A 87 2.41 -10.54 -8.68
C GLU A 87 2.85 -11.59 -7.65
N ALA A 88 4.10 -12.02 -7.69
CA ALA A 88 4.65 -12.96 -6.71
C ALA A 88 4.63 -12.38 -5.29
N ARG A 89 4.91 -11.09 -5.16
CA ARG A 89 4.90 -10.38 -3.87
C ARG A 89 3.50 -10.17 -3.27
N LYS A 90 2.43 -10.27 -4.05
CA LYS A 90 1.05 -10.21 -3.53
C LYS A 90 0.74 -11.29 -2.51
N SER A 91 1.33 -12.46 -2.67
CA SER A 91 1.17 -13.61 -1.78
C SER A 91 2.16 -13.61 -0.61
N SER A 92 3.05 -12.63 -0.52
CA SER A 92 4.04 -12.53 0.54
C SER A 92 3.40 -12.10 1.88
N PRO A 93 3.86 -12.65 3.02
CA PRO A 93 3.43 -12.21 4.35
C PRO A 93 3.74 -10.73 4.62
N ASP A 94 4.70 -10.13 3.91
CA ASP A 94 5.05 -8.71 4.02
C ASP A 94 3.98 -7.78 3.43
N ASN A 95 3.00 -8.33 2.71
CA ASN A 95 1.87 -7.58 2.12
C ASN A 95 0.75 -7.25 3.13
N ARG A 96 0.97 -7.41 4.42
CA ARG A 96 -0.06 -7.23 5.45
C ARG A 96 -0.58 -5.79 5.53
N GLY A 97 -1.84 -5.59 5.17
CA GLY A 97 -2.62 -4.39 5.54
C GLY A 97 -2.37 -3.12 4.73
N ARG A 98 -1.54 -3.12 3.70
CA ARG A 98 -1.23 -1.94 2.90
C ARG A 98 -1.75 -2.03 1.46
N GLY A 99 -3.06 -2.18 1.29
CA GLY A 99 -3.70 -2.01 -0.01
C GLY A 99 -2.98 -2.67 -1.21
N GLU A 100 -3.26 -2.21 -2.41
CA GLU A 100 -2.64 -2.73 -3.64
C GLU A 100 -1.25 -2.11 -3.92
N VAL A 101 -0.27 -2.35 -3.05
CA VAL A 101 1.09 -1.86 -3.26
C VAL A 101 1.82 -2.65 -4.37
N ASN A 102 1.53 -3.96 -4.50
CA ASN A 102 2.23 -4.84 -5.44
C ASN A 102 1.68 -4.72 -6.86
N ARG A 103 2.05 -3.65 -7.57
CA ARG A 103 1.54 -3.37 -8.93
C ARG A 103 2.44 -2.47 -9.76
N LEU A 104 2.15 -2.46 -11.06
CA LEU A 104 2.58 -1.42 -11.98
C LEU A 104 1.51 -0.32 -12.03
N TYR A 105 1.93 0.92 -12.09
CA TYR A 105 1.01 2.06 -12.10
C TYR A 105 0.73 2.55 -13.52
N PRO A 106 -0.55 2.85 -13.84
CA PRO A 106 -0.93 3.34 -15.16
C PRO A 106 -0.52 4.80 -15.37
N SER A 107 -0.37 5.57 -14.30
CA SER A 107 -0.02 6.98 -14.36
C SER A 107 0.91 7.39 -13.21
N ARG A 108 1.65 8.49 -13.45
CA ARG A 108 2.47 9.13 -12.42
C ARG A 108 1.64 9.56 -11.20
N GLU A 109 0.46 10.09 -11.43
CA GLU A 109 -0.42 10.58 -10.38
C GLU A 109 -0.83 9.45 -9.43
N SER A 110 -1.28 8.31 -9.96
CA SER A 110 -1.62 7.14 -9.17
C SER A 110 -0.44 6.60 -8.34
N TYR A 111 0.77 6.65 -8.92
CA TYR A 111 1.99 6.27 -8.22
C TYR A 111 2.32 7.22 -7.07
N VAL A 112 2.29 8.52 -7.35
CA VAL A 112 2.57 9.57 -6.36
C VAL A 112 1.56 9.53 -5.21
N ASN A 113 0.27 9.42 -5.52
CA ASN A 113 -0.78 9.34 -4.50
C ASN A 113 -0.58 8.11 -3.59
N THR A 114 -0.28 6.94 -4.17
CA THR A 114 0.00 5.75 -3.35
C THR A 114 1.21 5.96 -2.44
N LEU A 115 2.28 6.55 -2.94
CA LEU A 115 3.48 6.81 -2.14
C LEU A 115 3.20 7.76 -0.98
N TYR A 116 2.57 8.89 -1.25
CA TYR A 116 2.39 9.94 -0.23
C TYR A 116 1.18 9.70 0.68
N GLU A 117 0.07 9.21 0.16
CA GLU A 117 -1.13 9.00 0.96
C GLU A 117 -1.10 7.67 1.75
N VAL A 118 -0.65 6.59 1.11
CA VAL A 118 -0.70 5.25 1.72
C VAL A 118 0.56 4.95 2.53
N ILE A 119 1.75 5.26 1.99
CA ILE A 119 3.01 4.84 2.62
C ILE A 119 3.56 5.89 3.57
N LEU A 120 3.58 7.15 3.17
CA LEU A 120 4.13 8.25 3.99
C LEU A 120 3.11 8.84 4.98
N GLY A 121 1.87 8.32 5.03
CA GLY A 121 0.88 8.72 6.03
C GLY A 121 0.19 10.04 5.74
N SER A 122 -0.37 10.20 4.53
CA SER A 122 -1.17 11.36 4.13
C SER A 122 -0.39 12.68 4.10
N VAL A 123 0.84 12.62 3.61
CA VAL A 123 1.67 13.83 3.40
C VAL A 123 1.24 14.51 2.11
N ASP A 124 1.08 15.84 2.14
CA ASP A 124 0.83 16.64 0.93
C ASP A 124 2.00 16.53 -0.05
N ALA A 125 1.77 15.82 -1.15
CA ALA A 125 2.77 15.52 -2.17
C ALA A 125 3.35 16.79 -2.82
N GLN A 126 2.51 17.80 -3.09
CA GLN A 126 2.96 19.03 -3.73
C GLN A 126 3.85 19.86 -2.80
N ARG A 127 3.46 19.91 -1.52
CA ARG A 127 4.22 20.63 -0.51
C ARG A 127 5.58 19.96 -0.29
N LEU A 128 5.61 18.64 -0.14
CA LEU A 128 6.87 17.91 0.06
C LEU A 128 7.79 18.04 -1.16
N MET A 129 7.28 17.87 -2.38
CA MET A 129 8.07 18.07 -3.60
C MET A 129 8.60 19.49 -3.73
N THR A 130 7.85 20.50 -3.29
CA THR A 130 8.32 21.89 -3.28
C THR A 130 9.44 22.08 -2.26
N MET A 131 9.32 21.47 -1.09
CA MET A 131 10.37 21.49 -0.07
C MET A 131 11.63 20.78 -0.56
N GLU A 132 11.52 19.59 -1.18
CA GLU A 132 12.63 18.84 -1.75
C GLU A 132 13.35 19.63 -2.85
N LYS A 133 12.61 20.20 -3.80
CA LYS A 133 13.21 21.06 -4.84
C LYS A 133 13.93 22.25 -4.26
N SER A 134 13.36 22.85 -3.23
CA SER A 134 13.97 23.99 -2.53
C SER A 134 15.21 23.57 -1.75
N ALA A 135 15.19 22.39 -1.13
CA ALA A 135 16.34 21.82 -0.43
C ALA A 135 17.50 21.49 -1.40
N ILE A 136 17.20 20.94 -2.56
CA ILE A 136 18.21 20.63 -3.62
C ILE A 136 18.76 21.93 -4.22
N ALA A 137 17.91 22.94 -4.40
CA ALA A 137 18.30 24.25 -4.94
C ALA A 137 18.90 25.19 -3.89
N LEU A 138 19.29 24.70 -2.73
CA LEU A 138 19.65 25.47 -1.54
C LEU A 138 20.87 26.38 -1.81
N ARG A 139 20.59 27.52 -2.43
CA ARG A 139 21.43 28.70 -2.34
C ARG A 139 21.01 29.42 -1.06
N MET A 140 21.79 29.27 0.01
CA MET A 140 21.60 30.01 1.26
C MET A 140 21.88 31.51 1.02
N THR A 141 21.08 32.15 0.15
CA THR A 141 21.24 33.58 -0.15
C THR A 141 20.73 34.46 0.97
N ASN A 142 19.76 33.97 1.77
CA ASN A 142 19.05 34.82 2.75
C ASN A 142 19.12 34.27 4.19
N GLY A 143 20.00 33.33 4.48
CA GLY A 143 20.17 32.77 5.82
C GLY A 143 19.14 31.67 6.19
N THR A 144 19.55 30.79 7.10
CA THR A 144 18.78 29.59 7.51
C THR A 144 17.41 29.94 8.11
N GLY A 145 17.32 31.06 8.84
CA GLY A 145 16.07 31.48 9.48
C GLY A 145 14.97 31.88 8.48
N GLN A 146 15.35 32.51 7.37
CA GLN A 146 14.41 32.87 6.31
C GLN A 146 13.92 31.62 5.55
N PHE A 147 14.85 30.68 5.27
CA PHE A 147 14.50 29.40 4.66
C PHE A 147 13.50 28.60 5.49
N ILE A 148 13.74 28.48 6.80
CA ILE A 148 12.84 27.80 7.71
C ILE A 148 11.46 28.48 7.70
N ARG A 149 11.41 29.80 7.72
CA ARG A 149 10.16 30.57 7.71
C ARG A 149 9.38 30.42 6.42
N ASP A 150 10.06 30.44 5.28
CA ASP A 150 9.41 30.40 3.97
C ASP A 150 8.97 28.98 3.55
N TYR A 151 9.68 27.95 3.99
CA TYR A 151 9.46 26.57 3.55
C TYR A 151 8.95 25.60 4.61
N MET A 152 9.34 25.77 5.86
CA MET A 152 8.90 24.88 6.95
C MET A 152 7.65 25.40 7.67
N PHE A 153 7.51 26.71 7.79
CA PHE A 153 6.29 27.30 8.35
C PHE A 153 5.40 27.78 7.19
N PRO A 154 4.16 27.26 7.07
CA PRO A 154 3.22 27.80 6.10
C PRO A 154 3.00 29.27 6.40
N LYS A 155 3.12 30.12 5.36
CA LYS A 155 2.62 31.50 5.48
C LYS A 155 1.15 31.39 5.89
N SER A 156 0.85 31.92 7.08
CA SER A 156 -0.51 31.95 7.60
C SER A 156 -1.36 32.72 6.59
N LYS A 157 -2.10 31.99 5.75
CA LYS A 157 -3.26 32.53 5.09
C LYS A 157 -4.33 32.65 6.16
N GLU A 158 -5.09 33.72 6.16
CA GLU A 158 -6.19 33.95 7.12
C GLU A 158 -7.18 32.78 7.22
N ASP A 159 -7.20 31.89 6.23
CA ASP A 159 -7.99 30.67 6.19
C ASP A 159 -7.47 29.48 7.00
N THR A 160 -6.33 29.59 7.68
CA THR A 160 -5.72 28.44 8.39
C THR A 160 -6.59 27.96 9.54
N VAL A 161 -7.29 28.86 10.23
CA VAL A 161 -8.20 28.51 11.34
C VAL A 161 -9.43 27.78 10.82
N SER A 162 -9.99 28.23 9.70
CA SER A 162 -11.11 27.58 9.00
C SER A 162 -10.70 26.17 8.55
N THR A 163 -9.56 26.04 7.88
CA THR A 163 -9.04 24.74 7.40
C THR A 163 -8.78 23.76 8.55
N ILE A 164 -8.23 24.24 9.67
CA ILE A 164 -8.03 23.40 10.88
C ILE A 164 -9.38 23.01 11.48
N SER A 165 -10.35 23.92 11.52
CA SER A 165 -11.71 23.63 12.01
C SER A 165 -12.39 22.56 11.16
N ASP A 166 -12.29 22.66 9.82
CA ASP A 166 -12.85 21.70 8.89
C ASP A 166 -12.19 20.32 9.00
N GLN A 167 -10.86 20.29 9.15
CA GLN A 167 -10.11 19.04 9.38
C GLN A 167 -10.45 18.40 10.71
N LEU A 168 -10.64 19.17 11.77
CA LEU A 168 -11.11 18.67 13.07
C LEU A 168 -12.55 18.17 13.00
N GLY A 169 -13.39 18.80 12.22
CA GLY A 169 -14.76 18.32 11.92
C GLY A 169 -14.74 16.96 11.24
N ALA A 170 -13.97 16.84 10.15
CA ALA A 170 -13.81 15.58 9.43
C ALA A 170 -13.19 14.47 10.32
N TYR A 171 -12.22 14.80 11.15
CA TYR A 171 -11.64 13.83 12.10
C TYR A 171 -12.68 13.33 13.11
N ARG A 172 -13.52 14.20 13.65
CA ARG A 172 -14.59 13.80 14.58
C ARG A 172 -15.60 12.87 13.90
N GLU A 173 -15.99 13.17 12.68
CA GLU A 173 -16.91 12.34 11.89
C GLU A 173 -16.34 10.95 11.63
N ILE A 174 -15.05 10.87 11.28
CA ILE A 174 -14.36 9.58 11.11
C ILE A 174 -14.29 8.83 12.43
N LYS A 175 -13.98 9.48 13.53
CA LYS A 175 -13.92 8.87 14.85
C LYS A 175 -15.27 8.29 15.27
N GLU A 176 -16.36 9.04 15.11
CA GLU A 176 -17.71 8.56 15.40
C GLU A 176 -18.09 7.34 14.54
N ARG A 177 -17.70 7.33 13.26
CA ARG A 177 -17.90 6.16 12.38
C ARG A 177 -17.11 4.93 12.83
N VAL A 178 -15.88 5.13 13.28
CA VAL A 178 -15.06 4.03 13.82
C VAL A 178 -15.71 3.45 15.08
N GLU A 179 -16.14 4.29 16.02
CA GLU A 179 -16.83 3.86 17.23
C GLU A 179 -18.16 3.12 16.91
N ASP A 180 -18.93 3.58 15.92
CA ASP A 180 -20.15 2.89 15.45
C ASP A 180 -19.81 1.52 14.84
N LEU A 181 -18.77 1.43 14.04
CA LEU A 181 -18.30 0.16 13.45
C LEU A 181 -17.82 -0.81 14.52
N GLU A 182 -17.07 -0.38 15.50
CA GLU A 182 -16.63 -1.20 16.63
C GLU A 182 -17.82 -1.76 17.41
N ASN A 183 -18.81 -0.92 17.69
CA ASN A 183 -20.05 -1.36 18.34
C ASN A 183 -20.81 -2.41 17.49
N ARG A 184 -20.89 -2.20 16.17
CA ARG A 184 -21.54 -3.18 15.27
C ARG A 184 -20.77 -4.50 15.23
N ILE A 185 -19.45 -4.48 15.22
CA ILE A 185 -18.61 -5.68 15.28
C ILE A 185 -18.90 -6.44 16.57
N HIS A 186 -18.92 -5.75 17.71
CA HIS A 186 -19.23 -6.36 18.99
C HIS A 186 -20.62 -7.03 19.02
N LEU A 187 -21.64 -6.35 18.47
CA LEU A 187 -22.99 -6.91 18.37
C LEU A 187 -23.05 -8.13 17.44
N LEU A 188 -22.33 -8.10 16.32
CA LEU A 188 -22.25 -9.24 15.41
C LEU A 188 -21.55 -10.45 16.04
N ASP A 189 -20.49 -10.22 16.81
CA ASP A 189 -19.82 -11.28 17.56
C ASP A 189 -20.72 -11.89 18.61
N GLU A 190 -21.53 -11.08 19.30
CA GLU A 190 -22.52 -11.56 20.26
C GLU A 190 -23.62 -12.41 19.58
N ILE A 191 -24.16 -11.94 18.44
CA ILE A 191 -25.15 -12.68 17.64
C ILE A 191 -24.53 -14.00 17.14
N SER A 192 -23.32 -13.99 16.67
CA SER A 192 -22.62 -15.18 16.20
C SER A 192 -22.46 -16.22 17.33
N ARG A 193 -22.07 -15.77 18.53
CA ARG A 193 -21.93 -16.62 19.70
C ARG A 193 -23.29 -17.21 20.12
N GLN A 194 -24.34 -16.40 20.14
CA GLN A 194 -25.69 -16.86 20.48
C GLN A 194 -26.24 -17.84 19.43
N ASN A 195 -25.97 -17.61 18.15
CA ASN A 195 -26.38 -18.53 17.10
C ASN A 195 -25.68 -19.89 17.22
N LEU A 196 -24.39 -19.89 17.52
CA LEU A 196 -23.66 -21.13 17.78
C LEU A 196 -24.24 -21.90 18.98
N ALA A 197 -24.52 -21.21 20.09
CA ALA A 197 -25.15 -21.81 21.26
C ALA A 197 -26.55 -22.35 20.93
N LEU A 198 -27.32 -21.65 20.10
CA LEU A 198 -28.62 -22.10 19.64
C LEU A 198 -28.53 -23.37 18.77
N GLN A 199 -27.54 -23.44 17.90
CA GLN A 199 -27.30 -24.61 17.05
C GLN A 199 -26.93 -25.84 17.88
N THR A 200 -26.05 -25.70 18.89
CA THR A 200 -25.69 -26.78 19.80
C THR A 200 -26.88 -27.26 20.58
N THR A 201 -27.67 -26.34 21.18
CA THR A 201 -28.87 -26.69 21.93
C THR A 201 -29.94 -27.39 21.07
N ARG A 202 -30.07 -26.99 19.80
CA ARG A 202 -30.99 -27.69 18.86
C ARG A 202 -30.52 -29.10 18.54
N ALA A 203 -29.20 -29.29 18.34
CA ALA A 203 -28.61 -30.61 18.12
C ALA A 203 -28.80 -31.52 19.32
N ASP A 204 -28.57 -31.02 20.53
CA ASP A 204 -28.77 -31.74 21.78
C ASP A 204 -30.27 -32.12 21.96
N LYS A 205 -31.19 -31.19 21.67
CA LYS A 205 -32.63 -31.47 21.71
C LYS A 205 -33.00 -32.61 20.76
N ILE A 206 -32.55 -32.59 19.52
CA ILE A 206 -32.83 -33.65 18.55
C ILE A 206 -32.27 -34.99 19.06
N HIS A 207 -31.06 -34.97 19.63
CA HIS A 207 -30.45 -36.18 20.18
C HIS A 207 -31.28 -36.76 21.35
N VAL A 208 -31.72 -35.91 22.29
CA VAL A 208 -32.56 -36.32 23.41
C VAL A 208 -33.92 -36.86 22.91
N GLU A 209 -34.55 -36.21 21.93
CA GLU A 209 -35.81 -36.70 21.34
C GLU A 209 -35.63 -38.07 20.64
N GLN A 210 -34.50 -38.33 20.01
CA GLN A 210 -34.19 -39.64 19.44
C GLN A 210 -34.02 -40.73 20.53
N VAL A 211 -33.30 -40.41 21.61
CA VAL A 211 -33.09 -41.30 22.72
C VAL A 211 -34.44 -41.63 23.41
N LEU A 212 -35.29 -40.65 23.63
CA LEU A 212 -36.65 -40.87 24.19
C LEU A 212 -37.49 -41.80 23.30
N LYS A 213 -37.50 -41.59 22.00
CA LYS A 213 -38.20 -42.48 21.05
C LYS A 213 -37.66 -43.93 21.11
N TYR A 214 -36.34 -44.06 21.24
CA TYR A 214 -35.73 -45.38 21.39
C TYR A 214 -36.17 -46.06 22.67
N ILE A 215 -36.17 -45.38 23.82
CA ILE A 215 -36.67 -45.88 25.09
C ILE A 215 -38.14 -46.31 25.02
N ASP A 216 -38.98 -45.50 24.38
CA ASP A 216 -40.40 -45.83 24.18
C ASP A 216 -40.55 -47.13 23.37
N ILE A 217 -39.80 -47.27 22.28
CA ILE A 217 -39.83 -48.50 21.44
C ILE A 217 -39.38 -49.71 22.27
N GLU A 218 -38.30 -49.61 23.05
CA GLU A 218 -37.86 -50.71 23.90
C GLU A 218 -38.88 -51.04 25.00
N SER A 219 -39.53 -50.02 25.59
CA SER A 219 -40.59 -50.24 26.59
C SER A 219 -41.82 -50.93 25.98
N PHE A 220 -42.15 -50.65 24.75
CA PHE A 220 -43.24 -51.35 24.03
C PHE A 220 -42.87 -52.80 23.71
N LYS A 221 -41.62 -53.06 23.28
CA LYS A 221 -41.14 -54.43 23.02
C LYS A 221 -41.22 -55.29 24.28
N THR A 222 -40.71 -54.79 25.41
CA THR A 222 -40.82 -55.53 26.69
C THR A 222 -42.22 -55.80 27.18
N LYS A 223 -43.21 -54.92 26.88
CA LYS A 223 -44.61 -55.10 27.15
C LYS A 223 -45.31 -56.13 26.23
N ILE A 224 -44.80 -56.36 25.05
CA ILE A 224 -45.30 -57.31 24.08
C ILE A 224 -44.77 -58.72 24.39
N GLU A 225 -43.53 -58.80 24.93
CA GLU A 225 -42.85 -60.05 25.27
C GLU A 225 -43.29 -60.61 26.65
N ALA A 226 -43.97 -59.81 27.49
CA ALA A 226 -44.51 -60.18 28.78
C ALA A 226 -45.99 -60.62 28.69
#